data_e1df38bf76d303139add6389229fce4a
#
_entry.id   e1df38bf76d303139add6389229fce4a
#
_cell.length_a   1.000
_cell.length_b   1.000
_cell.length_c   1.000
_cell.angle_alpha   90.00
_cell.angle_beta   90.00
_cell.angle_gamma   90.00
#
_symmetry.space_group_name_H-M   'P 1'
#
loop_
_entity.id
_entity.type
_entity.pdbx_description
1 polymer ?
#
loop_
_entity_poly.entity_id
_entity_poly.type
_entity_poly.pdbx_seq_one_letter_code
_entity_poly.pdbx_strand_id
1 'polypeptide(L)'
;GSHRDMFSIWERTGFLAESHLAVVGAGITGLFTALHYKRRFPAHRVLVFERGPHPSGASVKNAGFACFGSPSEILADIDLEGSAVATARVEERWRGLRALRAELGDDHIGFEPTGGHELFGESDPLYNRVAERFDELNNVLLPIFGQPVYEWRDHLKGDMGLQAGHIAFTGLEGPLDSGALMRTLLARVRASGVEVHFRVPVTAVEEDGAGALVMCGQ
;
A
#
# COMPACT_ATOMS: atom_id res chain seq x y z
N GLY A 1 13.24 1.52 45.18
CA GLY A 1 11.88 1.78 44.72
C GLY A 1 11.83 1.72 43.20
N SER A 2 10.88 1.01 42.62
CA SER A 2 10.77 0.94 41.17
C SER A 2 10.28 2.29 40.64
N HIS A 3 10.67 2.69 39.44
CA HIS A 3 10.18 3.91 38.77
C HIS A 3 8.64 3.99 38.70
N ARG A 4 7.92 2.89 38.94
CA ARG A 4 6.45 2.83 39.02
C ARG A 4 5.84 3.65 40.16
N ASP A 5 6.59 3.92 41.22
CA ASP A 5 6.08 4.63 42.42
C ASP A 5 6.06 6.14 42.24
N MET A 6 6.61 6.69 41.18
CA MET A 6 6.62 8.14 40.89
C MET A 6 5.40 8.65 40.13
N PHE A 7 4.57 7.76 39.60
CA PHE A 7 3.42 8.13 38.78
C PHE A 7 2.11 8.02 39.55
N SER A 8 1.21 8.96 39.36
CA SER A 8 -0.13 8.95 39.91
C SER A 8 -0.96 7.79 39.37
N ILE A 9 -2.05 7.46 40.06
CA ILE A 9 -2.99 6.45 39.54
C ILE A 9 -3.53 6.83 38.15
N TRP A 10 -3.78 8.11 37.93
CA TRP A 10 -4.30 8.65 36.66
C TRP A 10 -3.29 8.53 35.50
N GLU A 11 -2.01 8.75 35.75
CA GLU A 11 -0.95 8.52 34.76
C GLU A 11 -0.86 7.03 34.43
N ARG A 12 -0.85 6.17 35.43
CA ARG A 12 -0.73 4.72 35.23
C ARG A 12 -1.91 4.10 34.51
N THR A 13 -3.13 4.53 34.80
CA THR A 13 -4.33 3.96 34.18
C THR A 13 -4.72 4.64 32.86
N GLY A 14 -4.28 5.88 32.65
CA GLY A 14 -4.52 6.64 31.44
C GLY A 14 -3.37 6.53 30.44
N PHE A 15 -2.30 7.28 30.70
CA PHE A 15 -1.21 7.46 29.72
C PHE A 15 -0.22 6.30 29.69
N LEU A 16 0.03 5.63 30.82
CA LEU A 16 1.01 4.56 30.97
C LEU A 16 0.34 3.16 31.00
N ALA A 17 -0.95 3.07 30.75
CA ALA A 17 -1.65 1.79 30.66
C ALA A 17 -1.05 0.94 29.52
N GLU A 18 -1.00 -0.37 29.73
CA GLU A 18 -0.56 -1.31 28.71
C GLU A 18 -1.39 -1.21 27.43
N SER A 19 -0.76 -1.38 26.29
CA SER A 19 -1.43 -1.44 25.00
C SER A 19 -1.68 -2.89 24.58
N HIS A 20 -2.74 -3.11 23.82
CA HIS A 20 -3.07 -4.42 23.25
C HIS A 20 -2.33 -4.67 21.93
N LEU A 21 -1.99 -3.59 21.23
CA LEU A 21 -1.22 -3.62 20.00
C LEU A 21 -0.30 -2.40 19.92
N ALA A 22 0.97 -2.64 19.65
CA ALA A 22 1.93 -1.62 19.26
C ALA A 22 2.36 -1.86 17.81
N VAL A 23 2.22 -0.83 16.96
CA VAL A 23 2.61 -0.86 15.55
C VAL A 23 3.85 0.01 15.37
N VAL A 24 4.89 -0.53 14.75
CA VAL A 24 6.13 0.18 14.46
C VAL A 24 6.11 0.69 13.02
N GLY A 25 6.06 2.00 12.87
CA GLY A 25 6.02 2.71 11.60
C GLY A 25 4.61 3.16 11.19
N ALA A 26 4.47 4.45 10.88
CA ALA A 26 3.22 5.07 10.39
C ALA A 26 3.16 5.12 8.85
N GLY A 27 3.67 4.09 8.17
CA GLY A 27 3.46 3.89 6.73
C GLY A 27 2.08 3.32 6.42
N ILE A 28 1.78 3.13 5.13
CA ILE A 28 0.48 2.58 4.67
C ILE A 28 0.14 1.28 5.41
N THR A 29 1.06 0.33 5.45
CA THR A 29 0.85 -0.98 6.08
C THR A 29 0.56 -0.85 7.57
N GLY A 30 1.38 -0.07 8.30
CA GLY A 30 1.21 0.10 9.74
C GLY A 30 -0.10 0.79 10.10
N LEU A 31 -0.45 1.84 9.39
CA LEU A 31 -1.68 2.59 9.63
C LEU A 31 -2.93 1.76 9.30
N PHE A 32 -2.95 1.01 8.19
CA PHE A 32 -4.07 0.10 7.89
C PHE A 32 -4.16 -1.05 8.89
N THR A 33 -3.02 -1.61 9.33
CA THR A 33 -3.00 -2.64 10.39
C THR A 33 -3.66 -2.10 11.67
N ALA A 34 -3.25 -0.93 12.11
CA ALA A 34 -3.81 -0.30 13.30
C ALA A 34 -5.32 -0.02 13.15
N LEU A 35 -5.75 0.51 12.00
CA LEU A 35 -7.14 0.82 11.70
C LEU A 35 -8.02 -0.43 11.73
N HIS A 36 -7.63 -1.48 11.02
CA HIS A 36 -8.39 -2.73 10.95
C HIS A 36 -8.43 -3.45 12.29
N TYR A 37 -7.31 -3.48 13.02
CA TYR A 37 -7.28 -4.06 14.36
C TYR A 37 -8.21 -3.30 15.32
N LYS A 38 -8.16 -1.96 15.32
CA LYS A 38 -9.01 -1.13 16.18
C LYS A 38 -10.49 -1.32 15.89
N ARG A 39 -10.87 -1.48 14.63
CA ARG A 39 -12.26 -1.77 14.23
C ARG A 39 -12.73 -3.14 14.72
N ARG A 40 -11.86 -4.13 14.64
CA ARG A 40 -12.17 -5.48 15.13
C ARG A 40 -12.26 -5.55 16.65
N PHE A 41 -11.46 -4.75 17.35
CA PHE A 41 -11.35 -4.71 18.79
C PHE A 41 -11.48 -3.27 19.31
N PRO A 42 -12.69 -2.68 19.30
CA PRO A 42 -12.88 -1.25 19.62
C PRO A 42 -12.43 -0.85 21.04
N ALA A 43 -12.52 -1.77 22.01
CA ALA A 43 -12.09 -1.51 23.38
C ALA A 43 -10.57 -1.58 23.59
N HIS A 44 -9.83 -2.15 22.64
CA HIS A 44 -8.39 -2.31 22.76
C HIS A 44 -7.66 -0.98 22.56
N ARG A 45 -6.64 -0.75 23.37
CA ARG A 45 -5.70 0.36 23.21
C ARG A 45 -4.68 -0.01 22.12
N VAL A 46 -4.54 0.85 21.13
CA VAL A 46 -3.65 0.65 19.97
C VAL A 46 -2.73 1.85 19.85
N LEU A 47 -1.43 1.59 19.79
CA LEU A 47 -0.37 2.59 19.63
C LEU A 47 0.34 2.39 18.30
N VAL A 48 0.67 3.49 17.64
CA VAL A 48 1.56 3.52 16.47
C VAL A 48 2.75 4.41 16.80
N PHE A 49 3.97 3.91 16.60
CA PHE A 49 5.20 4.65 16.80
C PHE A 49 5.88 4.96 15.47
N GLU A 50 6.12 6.22 15.20
CA GLU A 50 6.83 6.69 14.01
C GLU A 50 8.08 7.47 14.43
N ARG A 51 9.23 7.10 13.87
CA ARG A 51 10.51 7.74 14.18
C ARG A 51 10.61 9.17 13.65
N GLY A 52 9.97 9.45 12.53
CA GLY A 52 9.97 10.77 11.88
C GLY A 52 8.99 11.75 12.52
N PRO A 53 9.09 13.04 12.18
CA PRO A 53 8.10 14.05 12.57
C PRO A 53 6.77 13.91 11.84
N HIS A 54 6.75 13.13 10.78
CA HIS A 54 5.60 12.73 9.95
C HIS A 54 5.95 11.41 9.25
N PRO A 55 5.02 10.69 8.59
CA PRO A 55 5.35 9.57 7.74
C PRO A 55 6.36 10.02 6.67
N SER A 56 7.55 9.44 6.68
CA SER A 56 8.68 9.89 5.85
C SER A 56 9.31 8.80 4.97
N GLY A 57 8.76 7.58 5.05
CA GLY A 57 9.23 6.42 4.30
C GLY A 57 8.68 6.32 2.88
N ALA A 58 8.72 5.12 2.31
CA ALA A 58 8.29 4.82 0.94
C ALA A 58 6.82 5.22 0.65
N SER A 59 5.97 5.23 1.67
CA SER A 59 4.55 5.59 1.54
C SER A 59 4.30 7.02 1.05
N VAL A 60 5.28 7.93 1.20
CA VAL A 60 5.23 9.31 0.69
C VAL A 60 6.35 9.61 -0.30
N LYS A 61 7.18 8.62 -0.63
CA LYS A 61 8.31 8.73 -1.57
C LYS A 61 8.17 7.71 -2.70
N ASN A 62 7.06 7.81 -3.42
CA ASN A 62 6.73 6.95 -4.54
C ASN A 62 6.13 7.79 -5.67
N ALA A 63 5.93 7.18 -6.83
CA ALA A 63 5.41 7.86 -8.01
C ALA A 63 3.91 8.18 -7.96
N GLY A 64 3.20 7.74 -6.92
CA GLY A 64 1.75 7.95 -6.81
C GLY A 64 0.96 7.21 -7.88
N PHE A 65 1.39 6.00 -8.24
CA PHE A 65 0.70 5.20 -9.23
C PHE A 65 0.01 4.00 -8.57
N ALA A 66 -1.31 4.00 -8.64
CA ALA A 66 -2.15 2.95 -8.08
C ALA A 66 -2.32 1.84 -9.13
N CYS A 67 -1.47 0.82 -9.05
CA CYS A 67 -1.36 -0.24 -10.02
C CYS A 67 -1.32 -1.64 -9.38
N PHE A 68 -1.61 -2.66 -10.19
CA PHE A 68 -1.50 -4.07 -9.80
C PHE A 68 -0.43 -4.83 -10.59
N GLY A 69 0.18 -4.21 -11.60
CA GLY A 69 1.29 -4.72 -12.39
C GLY A 69 1.15 -4.41 -13.87
N SER A 70 2.28 -4.22 -14.57
CA SER A 70 2.31 -4.06 -16.02
C SER A 70 2.36 -5.42 -16.74
N PRO A 71 2.03 -5.48 -18.04
CA PRO A 71 2.14 -6.69 -18.84
C PRO A 71 3.49 -7.38 -18.72
N SER A 72 4.58 -6.64 -18.84
CA SER A 72 5.93 -7.22 -18.78
C SER A 72 6.29 -7.75 -17.40
N GLU A 73 5.89 -7.06 -16.33
CA GLU A 73 6.12 -7.49 -14.96
C GLU A 73 5.37 -8.79 -14.65
N ILE A 74 4.07 -8.84 -14.99
CA ILE A 74 3.25 -10.02 -14.71
C ILE A 74 3.76 -11.24 -15.48
N LEU A 75 4.13 -11.08 -16.75
CA LEU A 75 4.72 -12.18 -17.53
C LEU A 75 6.07 -12.64 -16.95
N ALA A 76 6.88 -11.71 -16.45
CA ALA A 76 8.13 -12.07 -15.77
C ALA A 76 7.87 -12.84 -14.46
N ASP A 77 6.89 -12.43 -13.68
CA ASP A 77 6.48 -13.13 -12.47
C ASP A 77 5.93 -14.54 -12.80
N ILE A 78 5.14 -14.68 -13.87
CA ILE A 78 4.64 -15.99 -14.34
C ILE A 78 5.78 -16.93 -14.69
N ASP A 79 6.80 -16.43 -15.39
CA ASP A 79 7.96 -17.24 -15.79
C ASP A 79 8.83 -17.64 -14.58
N LEU A 80 8.93 -16.77 -13.58
CA LEU A 80 9.74 -17.00 -12.38
C LEU A 80 9.07 -17.94 -11.36
N GLU A 81 7.78 -17.72 -11.10
CA GLU A 81 7.07 -18.33 -9.97
C GLU A 81 5.90 -19.21 -10.39
N GLY A 82 5.54 -19.20 -11.66
CA GLY A 82 4.36 -19.88 -12.20
C GLY A 82 3.08 -19.05 -12.18
N SER A 83 2.18 -19.37 -13.08
CA SER A 83 0.95 -18.61 -13.30
C SER A 83 0.07 -18.50 -12.05
N ALA A 84 -0.07 -19.57 -11.27
CA ALA A 84 -0.93 -19.57 -10.07
C ALA A 84 -0.47 -18.58 -9.00
N VAL A 85 0.84 -18.49 -8.76
CA VAL A 85 1.41 -17.56 -7.76
C VAL A 85 1.34 -16.12 -8.25
N ALA A 86 1.73 -15.89 -9.51
CA ALA A 86 1.70 -14.55 -10.11
C ALA A 86 0.28 -13.98 -10.16
N THR A 87 -0.71 -14.75 -10.61
CA THR A 87 -2.11 -14.31 -10.69
C THR A 87 -2.74 -14.09 -9.31
N ALA A 88 -2.44 -14.93 -8.32
CA ALA A 88 -2.89 -14.70 -6.95
C ALA A 88 -2.36 -13.36 -6.39
N ARG A 89 -1.11 -13.01 -6.69
CA ARG A 89 -0.52 -11.71 -6.31
C ARG A 89 -1.22 -10.54 -6.99
N VAL A 90 -1.54 -10.65 -8.28
CA VAL A 90 -2.31 -9.63 -9.01
C VAL A 90 -3.70 -9.46 -8.39
N GLU A 91 -4.38 -10.56 -8.06
CA GLU A 91 -5.69 -10.52 -7.40
C GLU A 91 -5.63 -9.83 -6.04
N GLU A 92 -4.62 -10.13 -5.23
CA GLU A 92 -4.42 -9.47 -3.93
C GLU A 92 -4.18 -7.96 -4.09
N ARG A 93 -3.32 -7.56 -5.03
CA ARG A 93 -3.05 -6.14 -5.32
C ARG A 93 -4.31 -5.43 -5.80
N TRP A 94 -5.06 -6.03 -6.72
CA TRP A 94 -6.32 -5.48 -7.22
C TRP A 94 -7.37 -5.33 -6.12
N ARG A 95 -7.54 -6.35 -5.29
CA ARG A 95 -8.44 -6.31 -4.14
C ARG A 95 -8.03 -5.23 -3.14
N GLY A 96 -6.73 -5.13 -2.85
CA GLY A 96 -6.15 -4.12 -1.96
C GLY A 96 -6.38 -2.70 -2.49
N LEU A 97 -6.16 -2.47 -3.78
CA LEU A 97 -6.40 -1.18 -4.43
C LEU A 97 -7.87 -0.75 -4.35
N ARG A 98 -8.79 -1.66 -4.63
CA ARG A 98 -10.24 -1.40 -4.50
C ARG A 98 -10.64 -1.09 -3.06
N ALA A 99 -10.12 -1.85 -2.10
CA ALA A 99 -10.39 -1.64 -0.68
C ALA A 99 -9.84 -0.28 -0.19
N LEU A 100 -8.64 0.10 -0.62
CA LEU A 100 -8.04 1.39 -0.30
C LEU A 100 -8.90 2.56 -0.82
N ARG A 101 -9.32 2.50 -2.10
CA ARG A 101 -10.17 3.52 -2.71
C ARG A 101 -11.54 3.61 -2.03
N ALA A 102 -12.15 2.47 -1.72
CA ALA A 102 -13.43 2.42 -0.99
C ALA A 102 -13.32 2.98 0.43
N GLU A 103 -12.19 2.74 1.11
CA GLU A 103 -11.95 3.21 2.47
C GLU A 103 -11.70 4.71 2.52
N LEU A 104 -10.87 5.23 1.62
CA LEU A 104 -10.39 6.61 1.72
C LEU A 104 -11.19 7.59 0.84
N GLY A 105 -11.75 7.09 -0.26
CA GLY A 105 -12.46 7.89 -1.26
C GLY A 105 -11.51 8.50 -2.29
N ASP A 106 -11.85 8.33 -3.57
CA ASP A 106 -11.00 8.76 -4.69
C ASP A 106 -10.68 10.26 -4.64
N ASP A 107 -11.66 11.10 -4.35
CA ASP A 107 -11.49 12.55 -4.27
C ASP A 107 -10.50 12.95 -3.16
N HIS A 108 -10.51 12.23 -2.02
CA HIS A 108 -9.63 12.54 -0.89
C HIS A 108 -8.17 12.14 -1.12
N ILE A 109 -7.94 11.16 -1.99
CA ILE A 109 -6.60 10.68 -2.32
C ILE A 109 -6.12 11.16 -3.70
N GLY A 110 -6.93 11.96 -4.39
CA GLY A 110 -6.62 12.46 -5.73
C GLY A 110 -6.46 11.34 -6.75
N PHE A 111 -7.22 10.26 -6.64
CA PHE A 111 -7.18 9.18 -7.63
C PHE A 111 -7.91 9.59 -8.89
N GLU A 112 -7.22 9.47 -10.03
CA GLU A 112 -7.77 9.75 -11.36
C GLU A 112 -7.83 8.46 -12.18
N PRO A 113 -9.01 8.03 -12.66
CA PRO A 113 -9.17 6.79 -13.44
C PRO A 113 -8.72 6.99 -14.90
N THR A 114 -7.52 7.50 -15.11
CA THR A 114 -6.96 7.76 -16.45
C THR A 114 -6.29 6.54 -17.08
N GLY A 115 -6.16 5.46 -16.32
CA GLY A 115 -5.52 4.23 -16.74
C GLY A 115 -4.01 4.23 -16.56
N GLY A 116 -3.40 3.09 -16.88
CA GLY A 116 -1.97 2.85 -16.89
C GLY A 116 -1.46 2.51 -18.28
N HIS A 117 -0.27 2.95 -18.61
CA HIS A 117 0.37 2.72 -19.89
C HIS A 117 1.76 2.11 -19.69
N GLU A 118 2.05 1.01 -20.36
CA GLU A 118 3.42 0.50 -20.52
C GLU A 118 3.91 0.81 -21.94
N LEU A 119 5.06 1.47 -22.00
CA LEU A 119 5.63 1.97 -23.26
C LEU A 119 6.82 1.11 -23.67
N PHE A 120 6.83 0.69 -24.92
CA PHE A 120 7.93 -0.08 -25.52
C PHE A 120 8.55 0.70 -26.67
N GLY A 121 9.88 0.70 -26.76
CA GLY A 121 10.58 1.21 -27.93
C GLY A 121 10.35 0.32 -29.17
N GLU A 122 10.55 0.87 -30.37
CA GLU A 122 10.33 0.13 -31.63
C GLU A 122 11.20 -1.16 -31.76
N SER A 123 12.36 -1.17 -31.10
CA SER A 123 13.30 -2.30 -31.13
C SER A 123 13.46 -2.96 -29.76
N ASP A 124 12.52 -2.75 -28.85
CA ASP A 124 12.59 -3.30 -27.51
C ASP A 124 12.31 -4.81 -27.53
N PRO A 125 13.26 -5.67 -27.14
CA PRO A 125 13.03 -7.11 -27.05
C PRO A 125 11.87 -7.47 -26.12
N LEU A 126 11.59 -6.63 -25.14
CA LEU A 126 10.51 -6.81 -24.19
C LEU A 126 9.14 -6.71 -24.86
N TYR A 127 9.01 -5.84 -25.87
CA TYR A 127 7.80 -5.75 -26.67
C TYR A 127 7.45 -7.09 -27.33
N ASN A 128 8.41 -7.72 -28.02
CA ASN A 128 8.17 -8.98 -28.72
C ASN A 128 7.66 -10.05 -27.74
N ARG A 129 8.30 -10.16 -26.58
CA ARG A 129 7.90 -11.11 -25.54
C ARG A 129 6.49 -10.86 -25.05
N VAL A 130 6.12 -9.61 -24.82
CA VAL A 130 4.79 -9.22 -24.37
C VAL A 130 3.76 -9.45 -25.48
N ALA A 131 4.07 -9.05 -26.72
CA ALA A 131 3.17 -9.18 -27.88
C ALA A 131 2.85 -10.65 -28.19
N GLU A 132 3.84 -11.54 -28.13
CA GLU A 132 3.66 -12.98 -28.37
C GLU A 132 2.74 -13.64 -27.33
N ARG A 133 2.69 -13.11 -26.11
CA ARG A 133 1.94 -13.68 -24.98
C ARG A 133 0.79 -12.80 -24.49
N PHE A 134 0.41 -11.79 -25.24
CA PHE A 134 -0.58 -10.81 -24.81
C PHE A 134 -1.96 -11.43 -24.57
N ASP A 135 -2.38 -12.32 -25.47
CA ASP A 135 -3.64 -13.05 -25.31
C ASP A 135 -3.57 -14.05 -24.15
N GLU A 136 -2.45 -14.74 -23.97
CA GLU A 136 -2.22 -15.60 -22.79
C GLU A 136 -2.39 -14.80 -21.50
N LEU A 137 -1.75 -13.64 -21.41
CA LEU A 137 -1.82 -12.76 -20.24
C LEU A 137 -3.27 -12.34 -19.94
N ASN A 138 -4.00 -11.85 -20.93
CA ASN A 138 -5.40 -11.49 -20.74
C ASN A 138 -6.27 -12.69 -20.32
N ASN A 139 -6.01 -13.88 -20.88
CA ASN A 139 -6.75 -15.08 -20.54
C ASN A 139 -6.52 -15.54 -19.10
N VAL A 140 -5.27 -15.49 -18.60
CA VAL A 140 -4.97 -15.89 -17.20
C VAL A 140 -5.53 -14.89 -16.18
N LEU A 141 -5.70 -13.63 -16.57
CA LEU A 141 -6.28 -12.58 -15.73
C LEU A 141 -7.80 -12.50 -15.79
N LEU A 142 -8.42 -13.07 -16.83
CA LEU A 142 -9.87 -13.01 -17.05
C LEU A 142 -10.71 -13.45 -15.83
N PRO A 143 -10.36 -14.52 -15.08
CA PRO A 143 -11.11 -14.92 -13.89
C PRO A 143 -11.13 -13.87 -12.77
N ILE A 144 -10.10 -13.02 -12.68
CA ILE A 144 -9.97 -11.99 -11.65
C ILE A 144 -10.80 -10.75 -12.01
N PHE A 145 -10.76 -10.34 -13.28
CA PHE A 145 -11.31 -9.05 -13.73
C PHE A 145 -12.64 -9.17 -14.47
N GLY A 146 -12.99 -10.36 -14.96
CA GLY A 146 -14.21 -10.60 -15.73
C GLY A 146 -14.18 -10.03 -17.16
N GLN A 147 -13.05 -9.46 -17.58
CA GLN A 147 -12.82 -8.85 -18.90
C GLN A 147 -11.34 -8.87 -19.23
N PRO A 148 -10.95 -8.68 -20.51
CA PRO A 148 -9.56 -8.42 -20.87
C PRO A 148 -9.04 -7.18 -20.13
N VAL A 149 -7.83 -7.27 -19.61
CA VAL A 149 -7.23 -6.24 -18.74
C VAL A 149 -6.43 -5.24 -19.55
N TYR A 150 -5.72 -5.74 -20.55
CA TYR A 150 -4.80 -4.93 -21.37
C TYR A 150 -5.23 -4.90 -22.83
N GLU A 151 -5.00 -3.75 -23.46
CA GLU A 151 -5.18 -3.53 -24.89
C GLU A 151 -4.02 -2.73 -25.49
N TRP A 152 -3.74 -2.91 -26.76
CA TRP A 152 -2.77 -2.09 -27.49
C TRP A 152 -3.39 -0.76 -27.91
N ARG A 153 -2.73 0.35 -27.60
CA ARG A 153 -3.17 1.72 -27.94
C ARG A 153 -2.12 2.50 -28.73
N ASP A 154 -1.48 1.87 -29.71
CA ASP A 154 -0.44 2.47 -30.54
C ASP A 154 -0.88 3.74 -31.28
N HIS A 155 -2.18 3.89 -31.52
CA HIS A 155 -2.76 5.09 -32.14
C HIS A 155 -2.60 6.36 -31.29
N LEU A 156 -2.40 6.25 -29.98
CA LEU A 156 -2.22 7.40 -29.09
C LEU A 156 -0.80 7.99 -29.12
N LYS A 157 0.17 7.38 -29.79
CA LYS A 157 1.57 7.83 -29.80
C LYS A 157 1.71 9.29 -30.20
N GLY A 158 1.03 9.69 -31.28
CA GLY A 158 1.06 11.06 -31.78
C GLY A 158 0.48 12.07 -30.81
N ASP A 159 -0.68 11.76 -30.23
CA ASP A 159 -1.40 12.63 -29.30
C ASP A 159 -0.62 12.83 -27.98
N MET A 160 0.11 11.79 -27.56
CA MET A 160 0.95 11.85 -26.36
C MET A 160 2.35 12.42 -26.61
N GLY A 161 2.69 12.77 -27.85
CA GLY A 161 4.02 13.26 -28.21
C GLY A 161 5.14 12.23 -28.00
N LEU A 162 4.81 10.95 -28.01
CA LEU A 162 5.75 9.88 -27.71
C LEU A 162 6.41 9.35 -28.98
N GLN A 163 7.71 9.07 -28.89
CA GLN A 163 8.46 8.31 -29.89
C GLN A 163 8.49 6.81 -29.53
N ALA A 164 7.50 6.34 -28.77
CA ALA A 164 7.39 4.93 -28.42
C ALA A 164 6.95 4.10 -29.62
N GLY A 165 7.43 2.87 -29.71
CA GLY A 165 7.01 1.91 -30.72
C GLY A 165 5.59 1.39 -30.45
N HIS A 166 5.31 1.00 -29.20
CA HIS A 166 4.05 0.36 -28.82
C HIS A 166 3.61 0.80 -27.41
N ILE A 167 2.28 0.81 -27.21
CA ILE A 167 1.64 1.21 -25.96
C ILE A 167 0.65 0.13 -25.52
N ALA A 168 0.94 -0.56 -24.42
CA ALA A 168 -0.04 -1.39 -23.74
C ALA A 168 -0.78 -0.54 -22.69
N PHE A 169 -2.09 -0.66 -22.60
CA PHE A 169 -2.96 0.14 -21.75
C PHE A 169 -3.87 -0.73 -20.90
N THR A 170 -4.13 -0.30 -19.68
CA THR A 170 -5.26 -0.77 -18.86
C THR A 170 -6.03 0.41 -18.29
N GLY A 171 -7.36 0.37 -18.35
CA GLY A 171 -8.23 1.38 -17.75
C GLY A 171 -8.49 1.20 -16.25
N LEU A 172 -7.90 0.18 -15.63
CA LEU A 172 -8.18 -0.21 -14.25
C LEU A 172 -7.23 0.41 -13.22
N GLU A 173 -6.24 1.14 -13.67
CA GLU A 173 -5.20 1.80 -12.89
C GLU A 173 -5.32 3.33 -13.00
N GLY A 174 -4.49 4.03 -12.23
CA GLY A 174 -4.41 5.48 -12.34
C GLY A 174 -3.48 6.12 -11.31
N PRO A 175 -3.13 7.39 -11.50
CA PRO A 175 -2.35 8.15 -10.53
C PRO A 175 -3.17 8.53 -9.31
N LEU A 176 -2.48 8.77 -8.19
CA LEU A 176 -3.03 9.34 -6.97
C LEU A 176 -1.99 10.23 -6.29
N ASP A 177 -2.44 11.08 -5.37
CA ASP A 177 -1.58 11.89 -4.50
C ASP A 177 -1.21 11.07 -3.25
N SER A 178 0.03 10.56 -3.19
CA SER A 178 0.54 9.78 -2.06
C SER A 178 0.55 10.57 -0.75
N GLY A 179 0.74 11.89 -0.81
CA GLY A 179 0.66 12.77 0.36
C GLY A 179 -0.77 12.92 0.86
N ALA A 180 -1.73 13.10 -0.04
CA ALA A 180 -3.15 13.15 0.29
C ALA A 180 -3.64 11.81 0.85
N LEU A 181 -3.23 10.69 0.26
CA LEU A 181 -3.52 9.35 0.76
C LEU A 181 -3.06 9.20 2.20
N MET A 182 -1.80 9.54 2.49
CA MET A 182 -1.25 9.39 3.83
C MET A 182 -1.89 10.31 4.86
N ARG A 183 -2.22 11.56 4.49
CA ARG A 183 -2.96 12.49 5.37
C ARG A 183 -4.37 11.97 5.67
N THR A 184 -5.08 11.48 4.66
CA THR A 184 -6.44 10.94 4.80
C THR A 184 -6.43 9.68 5.67
N LEU A 185 -5.51 8.75 5.42
CA LEU A 185 -5.39 7.53 6.22
C LEU A 185 -5.03 7.84 7.67
N LEU A 186 -4.09 8.74 7.92
CA LEU A 186 -3.70 9.15 9.28
C LEU A 186 -4.89 9.78 10.03
N ALA A 187 -5.67 10.61 9.36
CA ALA A 187 -6.88 11.20 9.95
C ALA A 187 -7.92 10.12 10.32
N ARG A 188 -8.13 9.12 9.45
CA ARG A 188 -9.01 7.98 9.73
C ARG A 188 -8.55 7.16 10.93
N VAL A 189 -7.25 6.87 10.99
CA VAL A 189 -6.63 6.11 12.09
C VAL A 189 -6.83 6.84 13.42
N ARG A 190 -6.54 8.13 13.47
CA ARG A 190 -6.76 8.95 14.69
C ARG A 190 -8.23 9.03 15.10
N ALA A 191 -9.12 9.23 14.13
CA ALA A 191 -10.56 9.28 14.39
C ALA A 191 -11.11 7.95 14.94
N SER A 192 -10.46 6.82 14.68
CA SER A 192 -10.82 5.52 15.25
C SER A 192 -10.41 5.33 16.72
N GLY A 193 -9.64 6.28 17.28
CA GLY A 193 -9.12 6.21 18.66
C GLY A 193 -7.77 5.50 18.77
N VAL A 194 -7.04 5.35 17.67
CA VAL A 194 -5.64 4.90 17.69
C VAL A 194 -4.73 6.08 18.06
N GLU A 195 -3.82 5.85 18.97
CA GLU A 195 -2.82 6.84 19.38
C GLU A 195 -1.59 6.75 18.46
N VAL A 196 -1.25 7.83 17.76
CA VAL A 196 -0.09 7.88 16.86
C VAL A 196 0.95 8.84 17.41
N HIS A 197 2.11 8.31 17.70
CA HIS A 197 3.25 9.03 18.29
C HIS A 197 4.35 9.21 17.26
N PHE A 198 4.64 10.46 16.93
CA PHE A 198 5.72 10.85 16.04
C PHE A 198 7.00 11.19 16.85
N ARG A 199 8.15 11.11 16.19
CA ARG A 199 9.47 11.32 16.80
C ARG A 199 9.78 10.32 17.91
N VAL A 200 9.23 9.13 17.83
CA VAL A 200 9.45 8.04 18.76
C VAL A 200 10.10 6.86 18.03
N PRO A 201 11.42 6.82 17.92
CA PRO A 201 12.10 5.69 17.30
C PRO A 201 12.00 4.46 18.21
N VAL A 202 11.50 3.35 17.68
CA VAL A 202 11.57 2.05 18.33
C VAL A 202 12.98 1.50 18.11
N THR A 203 13.67 1.17 19.18
CA THR A 203 15.07 0.70 19.17
C THR A 203 15.18 -0.80 19.34
N ALA A 204 14.22 -1.42 20.06
CA ALA A 204 14.17 -2.87 20.23
C ALA A 204 12.74 -3.33 20.55
N VAL A 205 12.49 -4.60 20.29
CA VAL A 205 11.28 -5.32 20.70
C VAL A 205 11.74 -6.62 21.33
N GLU A 206 11.30 -6.91 22.55
CA GLU A 206 11.68 -8.09 23.31
C GLU A 206 10.42 -8.83 23.78
N GLU A 207 10.43 -10.14 23.73
CA GLU A 207 9.36 -10.97 24.33
C GLU A 207 9.55 -10.99 25.85
N ASP A 208 8.48 -10.79 26.61
CA ASP A 208 8.49 -10.86 28.09
C ASP A 208 7.59 -11.95 28.67
N GLY A 209 7.27 -12.97 27.89
CA GLY A 209 6.48 -14.13 28.29
C GLY A 209 4.96 -13.91 28.31
N ALA A 210 4.49 -12.69 28.48
CA ALA A 210 3.05 -12.32 28.45
C ALA A 210 2.71 -11.49 27.19
N GLY A 211 3.74 -10.96 26.53
CA GLY A 211 3.57 -10.09 25.37
C GLY A 211 4.91 -9.64 24.80
N ALA A 212 4.97 -8.38 24.40
CA ALA A 212 6.18 -7.76 23.89
C ALA A 212 6.45 -6.42 24.59
N LEU A 213 7.70 -6.21 24.96
CA LEU A 213 8.21 -4.95 25.45
C LEU A 213 8.79 -4.15 24.27
N VAL A 214 8.23 -2.98 24.02
CA VAL A 214 8.69 -2.07 22.96
C VAL A 214 9.56 -0.99 23.59
N MET A 215 10.83 -0.97 23.22
CA MET A 215 11.78 0.05 23.70
C MET A 215 11.87 1.19 22.70
N CYS A 216 11.70 2.43 23.22
CA CYS A 216 11.77 3.64 22.43
C CYS A 216 13.02 4.43 22.82
N GLY A 217 13.75 4.96 21.83
CA GLY A 217 14.83 5.88 22.00
C GLY A 217 14.36 7.33 22.22
N GLN A 218 15.25 8.18 22.71
CA GLN A 218 15.05 9.64 22.80
C GLN A 218 15.39 10.31 21.48
#